data_ed95438f4545cbbdc23bea772216e597
#
_entry.id   ed95438f4545cbbdc23bea772216e597
#
_cell.length_a   1.000
_cell.length_b   1.000
_cell.length_c   1.000
_cell.angle_alpha   90.00
_cell.angle_beta   90.00
_cell.angle_gamma   90.00
#
_symmetry.space_group_name_H-M   'P 1'
#
loop_
_entity.id
_entity.type
_entity.pdbx_description
1 polymer ?
#
loop_
_entity_poly.entity_id
_entity_poly.type
_entity_poly.pdbx_seq_one_letter_code
_entity_poly.pdbx_strand_id
1 'polypeptide(L)'
;YLVSQTVGRILVKNGKGVIVNMASEAGLEGSEGQSAYAATKAAVYSYTRSWAKELGKHGVRVVGIAPGIMEATGLRTLSYEEALAYTRGKTVEDIRAGYASTSTTPLGRSGKLREVADLVAFYISDRSSYITGVTTNIAGGKTRG
;
A
#
# COMPACT_ATOMS: atom_id res chain seq x y z
N TYR A 1 -13.57 0.60 0.49
CA TYR A 1 -14.55 -0.19 1.23
C TYR A 1 -15.69 -0.65 0.31
N LEU A 2 -16.48 0.26 -0.26
CA LEU A 2 -17.69 -0.06 -1.06
C LEU A 2 -17.42 -1.02 -2.22
N VAL A 3 -16.35 -0.79 -2.97
CA VAL A 3 -15.93 -1.67 -4.08
C VAL A 3 -15.66 -3.09 -3.56
N SER A 4 -14.88 -3.21 -2.49
CA SER A 4 -14.55 -4.51 -1.91
C SER A 4 -15.77 -5.22 -1.31
N GLN A 5 -16.72 -4.47 -0.75
CA GLN A 5 -17.98 -5.04 -0.27
C GLN A 5 -18.80 -5.65 -1.41
N THR A 6 -18.90 -4.96 -2.54
CA THR A 6 -19.65 -5.43 -3.71
C THR A 6 -18.96 -6.62 -4.36
N VAL A 7 -17.66 -6.50 -4.64
CA VAL A 7 -16.87 -7.57 -5.26
C VAL A 7 -16.75 -8.78 -4.34
N GLY A 8 -16.58 -8.57 -3.05
CA GLY A 8 -16.49 -9.64 -2.05
C GLY A 8 -17.72 -10.56 -2.07
N ARG A 9 -18.92 -10.00 -2.20
CA ARG A 9 -20.15 -10.81 -2.34
C ARG A 9 -20.13 -11.72 -3.58
N ILE A 10 -19.59 -11.22 -4.69
CA ILE A 10 -19.45 -12.01 -5.93
C ILE A 10 -18.43 -13.13 -5.72
N LEU A 11 -17.29 -12.83 -5.12
CA LEU A 11 -16.24 -13.83 -4.87
C LEU A 11 -16.73 -14.92 -3.91
N VAL A 12 -17.45 -14.55 -2.86
CA VAL A 12 -18.07 -15.50 -1.92
C VAL A 12 -19.04 -16.42 -2.66
N LYS A 13 -19.90 -15.88 -3.52
CA LYS A 13 -20.82 -16.69 -4.34
C LYS A 13 -20.10 -17.66 -5.27
N ASN A 14 -18.93 -17.27 -5.78
CA ASN A 14 -18.10 -18.10 -6.66
C ASN A 14 -17.25 -19.13 -5.89
N GLY A 15 -17.19 -19.04 -4.54
CA GLY A 15 -16.41 -19.94 -3.70
C GLY A 15 -14.89 -19.80 -3.81
N LYS A 16 -14.40 -18.78 -4.52
CA LYS A 16 -12.97 -18.48 -4.67
C LYS A 16 -12.72 -17.05 -5.10
N GLY A 17 -11.57 -16.54 -4.75
CA GLY A 17 -11.12 -15.22 -5.21
C GLY A 17 -9.98 -14.66 -4.38
N VAL A 18 -9.46 -13.53 -4.83
CA VAL A 18 -8.42 -12.77 -4.12
C VAL A 18 -8.77 -11.29 -4.15
N ILE A 19 -8.70 -10.65 -2.99
CA ILE A 19 -8.74 -9.19 -2.86
C ILE A 19 -7.33 -8.74 -2.51
N VAL A 20 -6.74 -7.87 -3.33
CA VAL A 20 -5.46 -7.24 -3.05
C VAL A 20 -5.70 -5.77 -2.70
N ASN A 21 -5.47 -5.42 -1.45
CA ASN A 21 -5.62 -4.06 -0.93
C ASN A 21 -4.32 -3.27 -1.06
N MET A 22 -4.40 -2.05 -1.55
CA MET A 22 -3.24 -1.15 -1.66
C MET A 22 -3.18 -0.21 -0.45
N ALA A 23 -2.33 -0.56 0.52
CA ALA A 23 -2.01 0.25 1.70
C ALA A 23 -0.89 1.27 1.39
N SER A 24 -0.08 1.60 2.37
CA SER A 24 1.13 2.42 2.28
C SER A 24 1.94 2.25 3.56
N GLU A 25 3.26 2.42 3.52
CA GLU A 25 4.08 2.52 4.74
C GLU A 25 3.57 3.59 5.71
N ALA A 26 3.02 4.70 5.19
CA ALA A 26 2.42 5.77 5.99
C ALA A 26 1.30 5.30 6.93
N GLY A 27 0.62 4.20 6.60
CA GLY A 27 -0.40 3.61 7.46
C GLY A 27 0.17 2.89 8.69
N LEU A 28 1.48 2.59 8.72
CA LEU A 28 2.18 2.00 9.86
C LEU A 28 2.94 3.05 10.66
N GLU A 29 3.69 3.90 9.97
CA GLU A 29 4.62 4.84 10.59
C GLU A 29 3.99 6.22 10.84
N GLY A 30 2.86 6.51 10.21
CA GLY A 30 2.38 7.88 10.06
C GLY A 30 3.14 8.62 8.97
N SER A 31 2.76 9.88 8.71
CA SER A 31 3.44 10.75 7.76
C SER A 31 3.16 12.21 8.12
N GLU A 32 4.21 12.98 8.38
CA GLU A 32 4.12 14.39 8.69
C GLU A 32 3.40 15.15 7.57
N GLY A 33 2.42 15.99 7.94
CA GLY A 33 1.58 16.72 6.98
C GLY A 33 0.52 15.88 6.25
N GLN A 34 0.40 14.59 6.56
CA GLN A 34 -0.51 13.66 5.87
C GLN A 34 -1.33 12.78 6.83
N SER A 35 -1.73 13.30 7.99
CA SER A 35 -2.42 12.52 9.02
C SER A 35 -3.69 11.84 8.50
N ALA A 36 -4.53 12.53 7.72
CA ALA A 36 -5.72 11.96 7.12
C ALA A 36 -5.39 10.82 6.14
N TYR A 37 -4.38 11.01 5.27
CA TYR A 37 -3.92 9.96 4.37
C TYR A 37 -3.41 8.74 5.15
N ALA A 38 -2.55 8.95 6.14
CA ALA A 38 -2.01 7.88 6.99
C ALA A 38 -3.13 7.10 7.68
N ALA A 39 -4.14 7.79 8.24
CA ALA A 39 -5.29 7.16 8.85
C ALA A 39 -6.10 6.30 7.86
N THR A 40 -6.34 6.78 6.63
CA THR A 40 -7.02 5.98 5.60
C THR A 40 -6.23 4.73 5.24
N LYS A 41 -4.89 4.83 5.17
CA LYS A 41 -4.02 3.68 4.86
C LYS A 41 -3.90 2.71 6.04
N ALA A 42 -3.93 3.18 7.29
CA ALA A 42 -4.04 2.33 8.47
C ALA A 42 -5.36 1.53 8.48
N ALA A 43 -6.48 2.15 8.07
CA ALA A 43 -7.75 1.46 7.90
C ALA A 43 -7.64 0.27 6.91
N VAL A 44 -6.86 0.42 5.83
CA VAL A 44 -6.66 -0.64 4.83
C VAL A 44 -5.96 -1.87 5.44
N TYR A 45 -5.00 -1.68 6.34
CA TYR A 45 -4.38 -2.79 7.10
C TYR A 45 -5.42 -3.53 7.95
N SER A 46 -6.29 -2.78 8.62
CA SER A 46 -7.34 -3.36 9.46
C SER A 46 -8.37 -4.13 8.61
N TYR A 47 -8.82 -3.55 7.49
CA TYR A 47 -9.72 -4.23 6.56
C TYR A 47 -9.12 -5.52 6.02
N THR A 48 -7.85 -5.51 5.65
CA THR A 48 -7.15 -6.70 5.13
C THR A 48 -7.23 -7.86 6.14
N ARG A 49 -6.95 -7.59 7.40
CA ARG A 49 -7.00 -8.61 8.47
C ARG A 49 -8.43 -9.08 8.78
N SER A 50 -9.36 -8.15 8.88
CA SER A 50 -10.76 -8.46 9.20
C SER A 50 -11.41 -9.28 8.08
N TRP A 51 -11.29 -8.81 6.84
CA TRP A 51 -11.90 -9.51 5.70
C TRP A 51 -11.25 -10.85 5.39
N ALA A 52 -9.96 -11.02 5.68
CA ALA A 52 -9.33 -12.33 5.57
C ALA A 52 -9.99 -13.37 6.50
N LYS A 53 -10.35 -12.95 7.72
CA LYS A 53 -11.07 -13.81 8.68
C LYS A 53 -12.52 -14.06 8.27
N GLU A 54 -13.20 -13.02 7.78
CA GLU A 54 -14.60 -13.10 7.37
C GLU A 54 -14.79 -13.94 6.10
N LEU A 55 -13.92 -13.74 5.10
CA LEU A 55 -14.09 -14.29 3.76
C LEU A 55 -13.32 -15.60 3.54
N GLY A 56 -12.34 -15.91 4.38
CA GLY A 56 -11.49 -17.09 4.22
C GLY A 56 -12.27 -18.41 4.19
N LYS A 57 -13.30 -18.54 5.03
CA LYS A 57 -14.20 -19.71 5.05
C LYS A 57 -14.99 -19.91 3.76
N HIS A 58 -15.03 -18.89 2.90
CA HIS A 58 -15.68 -18.92 1.59
C HIS A 58 -14.69 -19.07 0.43
N GLY A 59 -13.42 -19.44 0.72
CA GLY A 59 -12.38 -19.62 -0.30
C GLY A 59 -11.84 -18.30 -0.88
N VAL A 60 -12.08 -17.15 -0.21
CA VAL A 60 -11.61 -15.85 -0.67
C VAL A 60 -10.43 -15.40 0.20
N ARG A 61 -9.30 -15.14 -0.43
CA ARG A 61 -8.11 -14.59 0.22
C ARG A 61 -8.13 -13.06 0.19
N VAL A 62 -7.63 -12.42 1.24
CA VAL A 62 -7.48 -10.97 1.30
C VAL A 62 -6.06 -10.66 1.76
N VAL A 63 -5.32 -9.95 0.94
CA VAL A 63 -3.94 -9.56 1.19
C VAL A 63 -3.75 -8.07 0.96
N GLY A 64 -2.74 -7.50 1.58
CA GLY A 64 -2.37 -6.10 1.42
C GLY A 64 -0.96 -5.95 0.87
N ILE A 65 -0.73 -4.84 0.19
CA ILE A 65 0.60 -4.37 -0.23
C ILE A 65 0.76 -2.94 0.28
N ALA A 66 1.89 -2.67 0.89
CA ALA A 66 2.24 -1.36 1.44
C ALA A 66 3.53 -0.84 0.79
N PRO A 67 3.41 -0.07 -0.31
CA PRO A 67 4.56 0.56 -0.91
C PRO A 67 5.15 1.65 -0.01
N GLY A 68 6.48 1.75 -0.02
CA GLY A 68 7.23 2.87 0.51
C GLY A 68 7.54 3.90 -0.57
N ILE A 69 8.79 4.38 -0.60
CA ILE A 69 9.25 5.34 -1.60
C ILE A 69 9.40 4.62 -2.95
N MET A 70 8.57 5.02 -3.90
CA MET A 70 8.54 4.49 -5.26
C MET A 70 9.01 5.54 -6.26
N GLU A 71 9.38 5.11 -7.47
CA GLU A 71 9.60 5.99 -8.60
C GLU A 71 8.39 6.91 -8.85
N ALA A 72 8.62 8.05 -9.52
CA ALA A 72 7.59 9.05 -9.73
C ALA A 72 6.38 8.51 -10.51
N THR A 73 5.20 8.89 -10.06
CA THR A 73 3.92 8.60 -10.73
C THR A 73 3.19 9.88 -11.06
N GLY A 74 2.17 9.81 -11.93
CA GLY A 74 1.30 10.95 -12.25
C GLY A 74 0.50 11.50 -11.05
N LEU A 75 0.51 10.82 -9.90
CA LEU A 75 -0.10 11.33 -8.65
C LEU A 75 0.76 12.39 -7.97
N ARG A 76 2.05 12.49 -8.30
CA ARG A 76 2.94 13.53 -7.77
C ARG A 76 2.84 14.77 -8.65
N THR A 77 1.76 15.52 -8.50
CA THR A 77 1.53 16.79 -9.20
C THR A 77 2.21 17.94 -8.46
N LEU A 78 2.44 19.06 -9.15
CA LEU A 78 2.99 20.26 -8.52
C LEU A 78 2.12 20.74 -7.35
N SER A 79 0.80 20.76 -7.51
CA SER A 79 -0.12 21.14 -6.43
C SER A 79 -0.03 20.24 -5.20
N TYR A 80 0.22 18.93 -5.39
CA TYR A 80 0.50 18.03 -4.29
C TYR A 80 1.82 18.35 -3.60
N GLU A 81 2.89 18.62 -4.38
CA GLU A 81 4.21 18.97 -3.84
C GLU A 81 4.17 20.30 -3.06
N GLU A 82 3.45 21.31 -3.59
CA GLU A 82 3.24 22.60 -2.93
C GLU A 82 2.48 22.45 -1.60
N ALA A 83 1.39 21.68 -1.59
CA ALA A 83 0.63 21.42 -0.37
C ALA A 83 1.48 20.69 0.68
N LEU A 84 2.29 19.72 0.27
CA LEU A 84 3.18 18.98 1.15
C LEU A 84 4.33 19.86 1.68
N ALA A 85 4.90 20.72 0.83
CA ALA A 85 5.92 21.68 1.20
C ALA A 85 5.39 22.66 2.26
N TYR A 86 4.21 23.23 2.03
CA TYR A 86 3.52 24.09 2.99
C TYR A 86 3.33 23.43 4.35
N THR A 87 2.79 22.23 4.39
CA THR A 87 2.51 21.51 5.64
C THR A 87 3.76 21.14 6.43
N ARG A 88 4.91 21.00 5.74
CA ARG A 88 6.20 20.64 6.35
C ARG A 88 7.12 21.82 6.59
N GLY A 89 6.71 23.04 6.25
CA GLY A 89 7.57 24.23 6.33
C GLY A 89 8.83 24.11 5.46
N LYS A 90 8.70 23.53 4.26
CA LYS A 90 9.78 23.26 3.30
C LYS A 90 9.49 23.88 1.95
N THR A 91 10.50 23.89 1.08
CA THR A 91 10.30 24.22 -0.34
C THR A 91 9.90 23.00 -1.17
N VAL A 92 9.38 23.21 -2.37
CA VAL A 92 9.10 22.11 -3.32
C VAL A 92 10.39 21.39 -3.69
N GLU A 93 11.50 22.12 -3.83
CA GLU A 93 12.83 21.58 -4.09
C GLU A 93 13.28 20.63 -2.97
N ASP A 94 13.05 20.98 -1.70
CA ASP A 94 13.36 20.12 -0.55
C ASP A 94 12.51 18.84 -0.58
N ILE A 95 11.23 18.95 -0.94
CA ILE A 95 10.36 17.78 -1.10
C ILE A 95 10.89 16.86 -2.20
N ARG A 96 11.25 17.42 -3.35
CA ARG A 96 11.82 16.64 -4.48
C ARG A 96 13.15 15.99 -4.12
N ALA A 97 14.04 16.74 -3.45
CA ALA A 97 15.31 16.21 -2.95
C ALA A 97 15.11 15.06 -1.95
N GLY A 98 14.12 15.19 -1.05
CA GLY A 98 13.75 14.14 -0.10
C GLY A 98 13.28 12.85 -0.79
N TYR A 99 12.50 12.97 -1.86
CA TYR A 99 12.11 11.80 -2.65
C TYR A 99 13.24 11.20 -3.50
N ALA A 100 14.16 12.02 -3.96
CA ALA A 100 15.35 11.57 -4.69
C ALA A 100 16.38 10.94 -3.74
N SER A 101 16.36 11.32 -2.46
CA SER A 101 17.27 10.77 -1.46
C SER A 101 16.94 9.31 -1.15
N THR A 102 17.92 8.46 -1.30
CA THR A 102 17.83 7.03 -0.93
C THR A 102 18.43 6.74 0.44
N SER A 103 18.85 7.78 1.16
CA SER A 103 19.56 7.66 2.45
C SER A 103 18.75 6.93 3.53
N THR A 104 17.41 7.00 3.47
CA THR A 104 16.52 6.32 4.41
C THR A 104 16.08 4.93 3.94
N THR A 105 16.46 4.52 2.73
CA THR A 105 16.09 3.23 2.15
C THR A 105 17.30 2.29 2.15
N PRO A 106 17.35 1.24 2.98
CA PRO A 106 18.49 0.33 3.07
C PRO A 106 18.95 -0.26 1.73
N LEU A 107 18.03 -0.53 0.79
CA LEU A 107 18.39 -0.96 -0.56
C LEU A 107 19.02 0.14 -1.44
N GLY A 108 19.14 1.37 -0.95
CA GLY A 108 19.83 2.48 -1.63
C GLY A 108 19.12 3.00 -2.89
N ARG A 109 17.87 2.69 -3.10
CA ARG A 109 17.09 3.14 -4.28
C ARG A 109 15.58 3.22 -3.98
N SER A 110 14.86 3.96 -4.80
CA SER A 110 13.40 3.88 -4.86
C SER A 110 12.96 2.55 -5.47
N GLY A 111 11.78 2.08 -5.07
CA GLY A 111 11.14 0.92 -5.68
C GLY A 111 10.60 1.25 -7.08
N LYS A 112 10.55 0.25 -7.95
CA LYS A 112 9.93 0.37 -9.28
C LYS A 112 8.46 -0.03 -9.19
N LEU A 113 7.60 0.60 -9.98
CA LEU A 113 6.17 0.26 -10.04
C LEU A 113 5.96 -1.20 -10.43
N ARG A 114 6.84 -1.73 -11.30
CA ARG A 114 6.81 -3.14 -11.68
C ARG A 114 6.99 -4.08 -10.49
N GLU A 115 7.83 -3.74 -9.51
CA GLU A 115 8.05 -4.59 -8.32
C GLU A 115 6.75 -4.75 -7.50
N VAL A 116 5.91 -3.70 -7.47
CA VAL A 116 4.57 -3.79 -6.88
C VAL A 116 3.66 -4.68 -7.73
N ALA A 117 3.69 -4.51 -9.05
CA ALA A 117 2.88 -5.33 -9.97
C ALA A 117 3.25 -6.81 -9.91
N ASP A 118 4.54 -7.13 -9.81
CA ASP A 118 5.03 -8.50 -9.69
C ASP A 118 4.52 -9.17 -8.39
N LEU A 119 4.46 -8.43 -7.28
CA LEU A 119 3.85 -8.94 -6.04
C LEU A 119 2.34 -9.12 -6.17
N VAL A 120 1.64 -8.21 -6.86
CA VAL A 120 0.21 -8.40 -7.17
C VAL A 120 0.02 -9.69 -7.97
N ALA A 121 0.82 -9.89 -9.03
CA ALA A 121 0.76 -11.09 -9.85
C ALA A 121 1.00 -12.38 -9.04
N PHE A 122 1.97 -12.35 -8.10
CA PHE A 122 2.18 -13.46 -7.18
C PHE A 122 0.96 -13.70 -6.29
N TYR A 123 0.37 -12.65 -5.71
CA TYR A 123 -0.76 -12.78 -4.79
C TYR A 123 -2.04 -13.27 -5.46
N ILE A 124 -2.29 -12.93 -6.72
CA ILE A 124 -3.48 -13.42 -7.45
C ILE A 124 -3.30 -14.83 -7.99
N SER A 125 -2.08 -15.40 -7.96
CA SER A 125 -1.78 -16.76 -8.41
C SER A 125 -2.02 -17.80 -7.31
N ASP A 126 -2.10 -19.07 -7.71
CA ASP A 126 -2.21 -20.21 -6.79
C ASP A 126 -0.93 -20.47 -5.98
N ARG A 127 0.20 -19.85 -6.38
CA ARG A 127 1.49 -19.92 -5.64
C ARG A 127 1.40 -19.33 -4.25
N SER A 128 0.44 -18.45 -4.00
CA SER A 128 0.18 -17.84 -2.70
C SER A 128 -1.10 -18.34 -2.02
N SER A 129 -1.54 -19.55 -2.37
CA SER A 129 -2.84 -20.13 -1.96
C SER A 129 -3.06 -20.19 -0.44
N TYR A 130 -2.00 -20.23 0.36
CA TYR A 130 -2.09 -20.27 1.83
C TYR A 130 -1.76 -18.92 2.49
N ILE A 131 -1.66 -17.83 1.70
CA ILE A 131 -1.35 -16.49 2.18
C ILE A 131 -2.63 -15.64 2.20
N THR A 132 -3.07 -15.23 3.38
CA THR A 132 -4.20 -14.30 3.59
C THR A 132 -4.04 -13.55 4.91
N GLY A 133 -4.66 -12.38 5.06
CA GLY A 133 -4.64 -11.56 6.27
C GLY A 133 -3.33 -10.81 6.51
N VAL A 134 -2.38 -10.88 5.61
CA VAL A 134 -1.08 -10.21 5.71
C VAL A 134 -1.03 -8.97 4.81
N THR A 135 -0.22 -8.00 5.22
CA THR A 135 0.16 -6.87 4.36
C THR A 135 1.67 -6.87 4.23
N THR A 136 2.17 -6.98 3.00
CA THR A 136 3.60 -6.99 2.71
C THR A 136 4.10 -5.59 2.39
N ASN A 137 5.14 -5.17 3.09
CA ASN A 137 5.82 -3.91 2.81
C ASN A 137 6.75 -4.07 1.60
N ILE A 138 6.62 -3.16 0.63
CA ILE A 138 7.56 -2.97 -0.47
C ILE A 138 8.21 -1.60 -0.26
N ALA A 139 9.15 -1.54 0.69
CA ALA A 139 9.73 -0.28 1.17
C ALA A 139 11.27 -0.29 1.18
N GLY A 140 11.89 -1.28 0.54
CA GLY A 140 13.36 -1.37 0.47
C GLY A 140 14.06 -1.47 1.83
N GLY A 141 13.35 -1.96 2.86
CA GLY A 141 13.84 -2.07 4.23
C GLY A 141 13.63 -0.82 5.10
N LYS A 142 13.06 0.27 4.55
CA LYS A 142 12.82 1.52 5.28
C LYS A 142 11.79 1.32 6.40
N THR A 143 10.69 0.67 6.09
CA THR A 143 9.59 0.43 7.04
C THR A 143 9.66 -0.98 7.57
N ARG A 144 9.54 -1.13 8.87
CA ARG A 144 9.41 -2.44 9.55
C ARG A 144 7.92 -2.76 9.70
N GLY A 145 7.55 -3.94 9.28
CA GLY A 145 6.19 -4.47 9.42
C GLY A 145 5.91 -5.02 10.80
#